data_b29a88c153962137455b23b69312ade0
#
_entry.id   b29a88c153962137455b23b69312ade0
#
_cell.length_a   1.000
_cell.length_b   1.000
_cell.length_c   1.000
_cell.angle_alpha   90.00
_cell.angle_beta   90.00
_cell.angle_gamma   90.00
#
_symmetry.space_group_name_H-M   'P 1'
#
loop_
_entity.id
_entity.type
_entity.pdbx_description
1 polymer ?
#
loop_
_entity_poly.entity_id
_entity_poly.type
_entity_poly.pdbx_seq_one_letter_code
_entity_poly.pdbx_strand_id
1 'polypeptide(L)' 'MTREEDVLAALDKPRALYSVQQLVDPSNKSTDALQELLLRMRAAGKVKFDIKSGRWSKA' A
#
# COMPACT_ATOMS: atom_id res chain seq x y z
N MET A 1 -12.50 -1.62 -6.68
CA MET A 1 -12.04 -2.22 -5.43
C MET A 1 -10.55 -2.57 -5.56
N THR A 2 -9.75 -2.16 -4.59
CA THR A 2 -8.29 -2.35 -4.64
C THR A 2 -7.93 -3.80 -4.35
N ARG A 3 -7.08 -4.37 -5.18
CA ARG A 3 -6.60 -5.76 -5.03
C ARG A 3 -5.15 -5.76 -4.62
N GLU A 4 -4.69 -6.89 -4.04
CA GLU A 4 -3.28 -7.04 -3.67
C GLU A 4 -2.35 -6.84 -4.87
N GLU A 5 -2.73 -7.38 -6.02
CA GLU A 5 -1.93 -7.23 -7.24
C GLU A 5 -1.79 -5.77 -7.67
N ASP A 6 -2.84 -4.96 -7.47
CA ASP A 6 -2.78 -3.53 -7.77
C ASP A 6 -1.81 -2.83 -6.84
N VAL A 7 -1.84 -3.19 -5.57
CA VAL A 7 -0.91 -2.63 -4.57
C VAL A 7 0.53 -3.00 -4.91
N LEU A 8 0.77 -4.26 -5.25
CA LEU A 8 2.12 -4.71 -5.60
C LEU A 8 2.64 -3.99 -6.84
N ALA A 9 1.78 -3.76 -7.83
CA ALA A 9 2.16 -3.00 -9.03
C ALA A 9 2.49 -1.55 -8.69
N ALA A 10 1.77 -0.95 -7.74
CA ALA A 10 2.03 0.42 -7.30
C ALA A 10 3.31 0.54 -6.47
N LEU A 11 3.79 -0.56 -5.90
CA LEU A 11 5.00 -0.59 -5.09
C LEU A 11 6.23 -0.96 -5.91
N ASP A 12 6.31 -0.49 -7.15
CA ASP A 12 7.51 -0.61 -7.98
C ASP A 12 8.71 0.09 -7.34
N LYS A 13 8.42 1.02 -6.44
CA LYS A 13 9.40 1.67 -5.55
C LYS A 13 8.70 1.99 -4.22
N PRO A 14 9.45 2.26 -3.15
CA PRO A 14 8.82 2.62 -1.87
C PRO A 14 7.93 3.84 -2.00
N ARG A 15 6.71 3.75 -1.46
CA ARG A 15 5.72 4.83 -1.51
C ARG A 15 4.99 4.95 -0.19
N ALA A 16 4.61 6.17 0.17
CA ALA A 16 3.77 6.43 1.34
C ALA A 16 2.33 5.93 1.06
N LEU A 17 1.56 5.70 2.12
CA LEU A 17 0.19 5.23 2.01
C LEU A 17 -0.65 6.08 1.06
N TYR A 18 -0.57 7.40 1.20
CA TYR A 18 -1.33 8.31 0.36
C TYR A 18 -0.93 8.20 -1.11
N SER A 19 0.36 8.04 -1.37
CA SER A 19 0.85 7.89 -2.75
C SER A 19 0.34 6.61 -3.40
N VAL A 20 0.29 5.51 -2.63
CA VAL A 20 -0.28 4.25 -3.11
C VAL A 20 -1.77 4.43 -3.41
N GLN A 21 -2.49 5.11 -2.52
CA GLN A 21 -3.92 5.38 -2.71
C GLN A 21 -4.18 6.16 -4.01
N GLN A 22 -3.35 7.15 -4.32
CA GLN A 22 -3.50 7.93 -5.54
C GLN A 22 -3.31 7.10 -6.80
N LEU A 23 -2.55 6.01 -6.71
CA LEU A 23 -2.31 5.13 -7.86
C LEU A 23 -3.38 4.05 -8.01
N VAL A 24 -3.86 3.50 -6.91
CA VAL A 24 -4.75 2.32 -6.95
C VAL A 24 -6.22 2.68 -6.83
N ASP A 25 -6.55 3.78 -6.15
CA ASP A 25 -7.94 4.18 -5.94
C ASP A 25 -8.03 5.69 -5.68
N PRO A 26 -7.71 6.51 -6.69
CA PRO A 26 -7.65 7.97 -6.50
C PRO A 26 -9.00 8.62 -6.20
N SER A 27 -10.10 7.96 -6.54
CA SER A 27 -11.43 8.50 -6.28
C SER A 27 -11.90 8.29 -4.84
N ASN A 28 -11.25 7.39 -4.10
CA ASN A 28 -11.59 7.12 -2.71
C ASN A 28 -10.91 8.14 -1.80
N LYS A 29 -11.68 8.85 -0.99
CA LYS A 29 -11.15 9.88 -0.10
C LYS A 29 -10.58 9.30 1.20
N SER A 30 -10.89 8.04 1.50
CA SER A 30 -10.42 7.37 2.71
C SER A 30 -9.31 6.37 2.37
N THR A 31 -8.28 6.32 3.20
CA THR A 31 -7.20 5.34 3.07
C THR A 31 -7.41 4.12 3.99
N ASP A 32 -8.52 4.07 4.72
CA ASP A 32 -8.74 3.03 5.73
C ASP A 32 -8.73 1.63 5.13
N ALA A 33 -9.45 1.43 4.03
CA ALA A 33 -9.51 0.11 3.38
C ALA A 33 -8.14 -0.30 2.84
N LEU A 34 -7.41 0.64 2.24
CA LEU A 34 -6.07 0.37 1.73
C LEU A 34 -5.10 0.05 2.86
N GLN A 35 -5.16 0.81 3.94
CA GLN A 35 -4.31 0.57 5.10
C GLN A 35 -4.55 -0.83 5.66
N GLU A 36 -5.81 -1.23 5.78
CA GLU A 36 -6.17 -2.55 6.26
C GLU A 36 -5.63 -3.66 5.35
N LEU A 37 -5.75 -3.45 4.04
CA LEU A 37 -5.20 -4.39 3.06
C LEU A 37 -3.68 -4.48 3.18
N LEU A 38 -2.99 -3.35 3.29
CA LEU A 38 -1.54 -3.33 3.46
C LEU A 38 -1.10 -4.04 4.74
N LEU A 39 -1.83 -3.87 5.83
CA LEU A 39 -1.52 -4.55 7.08
C LEU A 39 -1.66 -6.07 6.93
N ARG A 40 -2.69 -6.53 6.22
CA ARG A 40 -2.86 -7.97 5.94
C ARG A 40 -1.75 -8.50 5.04
N MET A 41 -1.36 -7.74 4.02
CA MET A 41 -0.26 -8.13 3.14
C MET A 41 1.07 -8.16 3.88
N ARG A 42 1.27 -7.23 4.81
CA ARG A 42 2.45 -7.21 5.66
C ARG A 42 2.51 -8.46 6.53
N ALA A 43 1.39 -8.83 7.15
CA ALA A 43 1.31 -10.03 7.97
C ALA A 43 1.60 -11.30 7.15
N ALA A 44 1.24 -11.28 5.86
CA ALA A 44 1.51 -12.39 4.95
C ALA A 44 2.92 -12.37 4.36
N GLY A 45 3.73 -11.36 4.69
CA GLY A 45 5.09 -11.23 4.19
C GLY A 45 5.21 -10.71 2.77
N LYS A 46 4.15 -10.12 2.23
CA LYS A 46 4.12 -9.64 0.84
C LYS A 46 4.65 -8.22 0.69
N VAL A 47 4.50 -7.41 1.73
CA VAL A 47 4.99 -6.03 1.76
C VAL A 47 5.64 -5.75 3.11
N LYS A 48 6.38 -4.65 3.17
CA LYS A 48 7.01 -4.19 4.41
C LYS A 48 6.81 -2.69 4.55
N PHE A 49 6.89 -2.20 5.78
CA PHE A 49 6.76 -0.79 6.09
C PHE A 49 8.05 -0.27 6.70
N ASP A 50 8.55 0.84 6.16
CA ASP A 50 9.74 1.50 6.71
C ASP A 50 9.28 2.60 7.67
N ILE A 51 9.50 2.39 8.95
CA ILE A 51 9.11 3.33 10.00
C ILE A 51 9.84 4.67 9.84
N LYS A 52 11.09 4.62 9.40
CA LYS A 52 11.90 5.84 9.28
C LYS A 52 11.39 6.77 8.19
N SER A 53 11.02 6.23 7.03
CA SER A 53 10.54 7.03 5.91
C SER A 53 9.02 7.10 5.83
N GLY A 54 8.31 6.24 6.56
CA GLY A 54 6.86 6.14 6.48
C GLY A 54 6.38 5.60 5.14
N ARG A 55 7.19 4.77 4.48
CA ARG A 55 6.88 4.25 3.15
C ARG A 55 6.68 2.75 3.16
N TRP A 56 5.75 2.31 2.33
CA TRP A 56 5.53 0.89 2.07
C TRP A 56 6.33 0.46 0.87
N SER A 57 6.78 -0.80 0.85
CA SER A 57 7.50 -1.37 -0.29
C SER A 57 7.23 -2.87 -0.37
N LYS A 58 7.61 -3.46 -1.49
CA LYS A 58 7.57 -4.93 -1.63
C LYS A 58 8.56 -5.55 -0.66
N ALA A 59 8.15 -6.66 -0.07
CA ALA A 59 9.01 -7.42 0.81
C ALA A 59 10.11 -8.15 0.02
#